data_6c38aafe59fb0c8c98c841927ae6a20c
#
_entry.id   6c38aafe59fb0c8c98c841927ae6a20c
#
_cell.length_a   1.000
_cell.length_b   1.000
_cell.length_c   1.000
_cell.angle_alpha   90.00
_cell.angle_beta   90.00
_cell.angle_gamma   90.00
#
_symmetry.space_group_name_H-M   'P 1'
#
loop_
_entity.id
_entity.type
_entity.pdbx_description
1 polymer ?
#
loop_
_entity_poly.entity_id
_entity_poly.type
_entity_poly.pdbx_seq_one_letter_code
_entity_poly.pdbx_strand_id
1 'polypeptide(L)'
;MQNLVQNADQIKTGLETDLNNAQQASKDLKQNTAASVTKIETAGQTQIDLIKQNGGGVENALSNYFALRRNGKVFTTKIYKWETSTSPVGVKMNANENMVAEPSVGRTEGRDDYAQYGLFHHFTCNFSVDENGFNHVDALEGQIGFTKYGKVQVGEVTMSAWFGIEDTTEAVLYHYSDSQTELTPYPMKESINPDGTISPFMIHAKYAAGDIDGVPYSSKGLAPANGCQATQARNPVSYTGMITYMHKLGGHYCGTTSWDLFYRQLMMIIKYATTHSQSIMAGCTSYSNQNQNLVEETGVMRVVLTKAQAAGYVIGSYVSIGDVGSNTNRDRYFSYIHNKAYSVKVTKIEDVDDSNAAVYVDAPEAFDTTLTTWITTMPWHSGATDEVAGSDGSPNSN
;
A
#
# COMPACT_ATOMS: atom_id res chain seq x y z
N MET A 1 32.49 47.77 33.39
CA MET A 1 33.22 46.86 32.48
C MET A 1 33.49 45.49 33.08
N GLN A 2 34.03 45.39 34.33
CA GLN A 2 34.29 44.07 34.99
C GLN A 2 33.06 43.15 35.09
N ASN A 3 31.88 43.66 35.45
CA ASN A 3 30.65 42.85 35.55
C ASN A 3 30.15 42.32 34.20
N LEU A 4 30.41 43.01 33.11
CA LEU A 4 30.04 42.55 31.75
C LEU A 4 30.94 41.41 31.29
N VAL A 5 32.22 41.45 31.65
CA VAL A 5 33.16 40.35 31.31
C VAL A 5 32.83 39.10 32.12
N GLN A 6 32.56 39.24 33.44
CA GLN A 6 32.13 38.10 34.25
C GLN A 6 30.84 37.46 33.79
N ASN A 7 29.84 38.22 33.35
CA ASN A 7 28.60 37.68 32.83
C ASN A 7 28.83 36.98 31.46
N ALA A 8 29.70 37.50 30.60
CA ALA A 8 30.05 36.86 29.36
C ALA A 8 30.77 35.51 29.54
N ASP A 9 31.69 35.45 30.53
CA ASP A 9 32.38 34.20 30.86
C ASP A 9 31.44 33.16 31.49
N GLN A 10 30.47 33.56 32.30
CA GLN A 10 29.44 32.66 32.82
C GLN A 10 28.52 32.10 31.72
N ILE A 11 28.09 32.94 30.78
CA ILE A 11 27.28 32.51 29.63
C ILE A 11 28.09 31.55 28.76
N LYS A 12 29.35 31.86 28.50
CA LYS A 12 30.24 30.98 27.72
C LYS A 12 30.38 29.60 28.36
N THR A 13 30.66 29.57 29.68
CA THR A 13 30.80 28.29 30.40
C THR A 13 29.48 27.50 30.42
N GLY A 14 28.32 28.17 30.55
CA GLY A 14 27.01 27.56 30.45
C GLY A 14 26.77 26.91 29.07
N LEU A 15 27.05 27.64 27.98
CA LEU A 15 26.92 27.14 26.63
C LEU A 15 27.86 25.97 26.31
N GLU A 16 29.10 26.01 26.81
CA GLU A 16 30.05 24.89 26.66
C GLU A 16 29.56 23.64 27.40
N THR A 17 28.97 23.81 28.58
CA THR A 17 28.37 22.72 29.35
C THR A 17 27.16 22.12 28.64
N ASP A 18 26.27 22.96 28.13
CA ASP A 18 25.09 22.52 27.37
C ASP A 18 25.46 21.80 26.09
N LEU A 19 26.48 22.30 25.37
CA LEU A 19 27.01 21.64 24.16
C LEU A 19 27.57 20.25 24.47
N ASN A 20 28.36 20.15 25.56
CA ASN A 20 28.92 18.86 26.01
C ASN A 20 27.81 17.86 26.40
N ASN A 21 26.78 18.34 27.10
CA ASN A 21 25.62 17.54 27.49
C ASN A 21 24.83 17.04 26.23
N ALA A 22 24.62 17.92 25.28
CA ALA A 22 23.95 17.58 24.02
C ALA A 22 24.76 16.56 23.18
N GLN A 23 26.07 16.72 23.14
CA GLN A 23 26.95 15.76 22.47
C GLN A 23 26.94 14.38 23.14
N GLN A 24 26.94 14.37 24.50
CA GLN A 24 26.86 13.11 25.25
C GLN A 24 25.49 12.42 25.00
N ALA A 25 24.40 13.18 25.12
CA ALA A 25 23.05 12.66 24.84
C ALA A 25 22.91 12.10 23.44
N SER A 26 23.51 12.75 22.42
CA SER A 26 23.56 12.24 21.05
C SER A 26 24.34 10.93 20.93
N LYS A 27 25.43 10.80 21.67
CA LYS A 27 26.26 9.58 21.71
C LYS A 27 25.51 8.42 22.35
N ASP A 28 24.85 8.69 23.47
CA ASP A 28 24.04 7.70 24.20
C ASP A 28 22.83 7.25 23.37
N LEU A 29 22.17 8.16 22.66
CA LEU A 29 21.08 7.84 21.74
C LEU A 29 21.55 6.92 20.62
N LYS A 30 22.69 7.22 19.99
CA LYS A 30 23.28 6.36 18.93
C LYS A 30 23.62 4.96 19.45
N GLN A 31 24.21 4.87 20.66
CA GLN A 31 24.54 3.59 21.29
C GLN A 31 23.27 2.78 21.63
N ASN A 32 22.25 3.42 22.20
CA ASN A 32 21.00 2.77 22.54
C ASN A 32 20.22 2.31 21.29
N THR A 33 20.25 3.10 20.22
CA THR A 33 19.66 2.72 18.95
C THR A 33 20.37 1.51 18.34
N ALA A 34 21.70 1.50 18.31
CA ALA A 34 22.47 0.37 17.82
C ALA A 34 22.21 -0.91 18.62
N ALA A 35 22.16 -0.80 19.96
CA ALA A 35 21.87 -1.93 20.85
C ALA A 35 20.44 -2.47 20.65
N SER A 36 19.48 -1.58 20.39
CA SER A 36 18.08 -1.97 20.08
C SER A 36 17.99 -2.68 18.73
N VAL A 37 18.66 -2.17 17.71
CA VAL A 37 18.74 -2.82 16.37
C VAL A 37 19.34 -4.23 16.51
N THR A 38 20.47 -4.39 17.21
CA THR A 38 21.07 -5.69 17.44
C THR A 38 20.16 -6.66 18.19
N LYS A 39 19.39 -6.18 19.18
CA LYS A 39 18.40 -7.02 19.88
C LYS A 39 17.27 -7.49 18.97
N ILE A 40 16.78 -6.61 18.10
CA ILE A 40 15.73 -6.94 17.11
C ILE A 40 16.27 -7.95 16.09
N GLU A 41 17.47 -7.74 15.57
CA GLU A 41 18.14 -8.65 14.65
C GLU A 41 18.36 -10.04 15.28
N THR A 42 18.83 -10.08 16.52
CA THR A 42 19.04 -11.32 17.26
C THR A 42 17.74 -12.07 17.54
N ALA A 43 16.69 -11.35 17.96
CA ALA A 43 15.39 -11.94 18.20
C ALA A 43 14.76 -12.46 16.88
N GLY A 44 14.89 -11.72 15.80
CA GLY A 44 14.45 -12.15 14.47
C GLY A 44 15.23 -13.38 13.99
N GLN A 45 16.55 -13.40 14.14
CA GLN A 45 17.38 -14.57 13.77
C GLN A 45 17.01 -15.80 14.61
N THR A 46 16.75 -15.62 15.92
CA THR A 46 16.32 -16.71 16.79
C THR A 46 14.97 -17.30 16.32
N GLN A 47 14.04 -16.46 15.89
CA GLN A 47 12.77 -16.94 15.33
C GLN A 47 12.94 -17.67 13.99
N ILE A 48 13.81 -17.19 13.13
CA ILE A 48 14.16 -17.87 11.87
C ILE A 48 14.78 -19.24 12.17
N ASP A 49 15.68 -19.34 13.13
CA ASP A 49 16.35 -20.57 13.49
C ASP A 49 15.37 -21.57 14.15
N LEU A 50 14.43 -21.09 14.95
CA LEU A 50 13.33 -21.90 15.50
C LEU A 50 12.40 -22.42 14.39
N ILE A 51 12.08 -21.61 13.39
CA ILE A 51 11.29 -22.02 12.22
C ILE A 51 12.05 -23.09 11.42
N LYS A 52 13.36 -22.91 11.21
CA LYS A 52 14.21 -23.89 10.53
C LYS A 52 14.37 -25.19 11.33
N GLN A 53 14.53 -25.12 12.65
CA GLN A 53 14.64 -26.29 13.54
C GLN A 53 13.36 -27.11 13.60
N ASN A 54 12.19 -26.49 13.43
CA ASN A 54 10.90 -27.18 13.38
C ASN A 54 10.57 -27.79 12.00
N GLY A 55 11.56 -27.88 11.09
CA GLY A 55 11.47 -28.71 9.89
C GLY A 55 10.72 -28.06 8.72
N GLY A 56 10.59 -26.72 8.71
CA GLY A 56 9.96 -26.08 7.58
C GLY A 56 10.11 -24.58 7.61
N GLY A 57 10.47 -24.00 6.47
CA GLY A 57 10.54 -22.55 6.25
C GLY A 57 9.17 -21.86 6.48
N VAL A 58 9.13 -20.59 6.10
CA VAL A 58 7.94 -19.73 6.20
C VAL A 58 6.68 -20.39 5.62
N GLU A 59 6.81 -21.11 4.52
CA GLU A 59 5.69 -21.78 3.84
C GLU A 59 5.06 -22.89 4.68
N ASN A 60 5.87 -23.72 5.38
CA ASN A 60 5.34 -24.74 6.28
C ASN A 60 4.63 -24.11 7.49
N ALA A 61 5.18 -23.01 8.01
CA ALA A 61 4.51 -22.26 9.07
C ALA A 61 3.16 -21.70 8.62
N LEU A 62 3.08 -21.12 7.43
CA LEU A 62 1.82 -20.66 6.83
C LEU A 62 0.85 -21.80 6.55
N SER A 63 1.34 -22.90 5.98
CA SER A 63 0.51 -24.10 5.73
C SER A 63 -0.14 -24.62 7.00
N ASN A 64 0.64 -24.74 8.07
CA ASN A 64 0.14 -25.17 9.37
C ASN A 64 -0.81 -24.12 9.98
N TYR A 65 -0.49 -22.85 9.87
CA TYR A 65 -1.33 -21.77 10.36
C TYR A 65 -2.71 -21.82 9.71
N PHE A 66 -2.77 -21.95 8.38
CA PHE A 66 -4.03 -22.01 7.65
C PHE A 66 -4.75 -23.34 7.87
N ALA A 67 -4.05 -24.47 7.87
CA ALA A 67 -4.66 -25.78 8.13
C ALA A 67 -5.40 -25.84 9.47
N LEU A 68 -4.82 -25.28 10.54
CA LEU A 68 -5.43 -25.21 11.86
C LEU A 68 -6.66 -24.28 11.94
N ARG A 69 -6.87 -23.42 10.96
CA ARG A 69 -7.96 -22.42 10.93
C ARG A 69 -9.05 -22.72 9.92
N ARG A 70 -8.92 -23.80 9.16
CA ARG A 70 -10.01 -24.28 8.30
C ARG A 70 -11.18 -24.73 9.16
N ASN A 71 -12.39 -24.37 8.77
CA ASN A 71 -13.59 -24.68 9.53
C ASN A 71 -14.79 -25.12 8.67
N GLY A 72 -14.64 -25.13 7.34
CA GLY A 72 -15.65 -25.55 6.38
C GLY A 72 -16.86 -24.64 6.26
N LYS A 73 -16.82 -23.44 6.85
CA LYS A 73 -17.94 -22.51 6.76
C LYS A 73 -18.07 -21.94 5.35
N VAL A 74 -19.31 -21.84 4.88
CA VAL A 74 -19.63 -21.21 3.60
C VAL A 74 -20.22 -19.83 3.83
N PHE A 75 -19.53 -18.82 3.34
CA PHE A 75 -19.99 -17.42 3.32
C PHE A 75 -20.73 -17.17 2.02
N THR A 76 -22.01 -16.83 2.10
CA THR A 76 -22.86 -16.63 0.93
C THR A 76 -23.39 -15.22 0.88
N THR A 77 -23.38 -14.63 -0.32
CA THR A 77 -24.07 -13.37 -0.60
C THR A 77 -24.95 -13.52 -1.83
N LYS A 78 -26.21 -13.14 -1.69
CA LYS A 78 -27.23 -13.09 -2.73
C LYS A 78 -27.27 -11.67 -3.31
N ILE A 79 -27.00 -11.51 -4.59
CA ILE A 79 -27.14 -10.25 -5.34
C ILE A 79 -28.32 -10.41 -6.29
N TYR A 80 -29.30 -9.52 -6.18
CA TYR A 80 -30.49 -9.56 -7.02
C TYR A 80 -30.15 -9.17 -8.46
N LYS A 81 -30.79 -9.84 -9.42
CA LYS A 81 -30.76 -9.44 -10.82
C LYS A 81 -31.54 -8.15 -11.03
N TRP A 82 -31.18 -7.41 -12.06
CA TRP A 82 -31.79 -6.11 -12.38
C TRP A 82 -33.30 -6.18 -12.51
N GLU A 83 -33.84 -7.24 -13.08
CA GLU A 83 -35.26 -7.49 -13.26
C GLU A 83 -36.00 -7.66 -11.94
N THR A 84 -35.32 -8.09 -10.90
CA THR A 84 -35.86 -8.30 -9.56
C THR A 84 -35.69 -7.07 -8.69
N SER A 85 -34.51 -6.44 -8.74
CA SER A 85 -34.19 -5.25 -7.95
C SER A 85 -33.15 -4.39 -8.62
N THR A 86 -33.39 -3.08 -8.66
CA THR A 86 -32.41 -2.09 -9.12
C THR A 86 -31.37 -1.72 -8.05
N SER A 87 -31.53 -2.21 -6.82
CA SER A 87 -30.59 -1.98 -5.72
C SER A 87 -29.30 -2.78 -5.95
N PRO A 88 -28.12 -2.15 -5.84
CA PRO A 88 -26.85 -2.87 -5.88
C PRO A 88 -26.56 -3.65 -4.58
N VAL A 89 -27.40 -3.49 -3.55
CA VAL A 89 -27.22 -4.09 -2.23
C VAL A 89 -27.88 -5.46 -2.21
N GLY A 90 -27.10 -6.47 -1.81
CA GLY A 90 -27.53 -7.84 -1.68
C GLY A 90 -27.84 -8.26 -0.23
N VAL A 91 -27.98 -9.55 -0.03
CA VAL A 91 -28.29 -10.17 1.26
C VAL A 91 -27.21 -11.18 1.64
N LYS A 92 -26.68 -11.05 2.84
CA LYS A 92 -25.75 -12.02 3.42
C LYS A 92 -26.51 -13.23 3.97
N MET A 93 -25.99 -14.45 3.74
CA MET A 93 -26.64 -15.70 4.07
C MET A 93 -25.60 -16.71 4.62
N ASN A 94 -26.05 -17.78 5.24
CA ASN A 94 -25.22 -18.84 5.81
C ASN A 94 -24.23 -18.26 6.85
N ALA A 95 -22.96 -18.65 6.80
CA ALA A 95 -21.96 -18.10 7.73
C ALA A 95 -21.73 -16.59 7.58
N ASN A 96 -22.24 -16.00 6.50
CA ASN A 96 -22.15 -14.57 6.24
C ASN A 96 -23.27 -13.75 6.89
N GLU A 97 -24.31 -14.38 7.38
CA GLU A 97 -25.44 -13.70 8.00
C GLU A 97 -25.00 -12.88 9.22
N ASN A 98 -25.45 -11.61 9.27
CA ASN A 98 -25.12 -10.65 10.32
C ASN A 98 -23.63 -10.24 10.43
N MET A 99 -22.75 -10.73 9.56
CA MET A 99 -21.35 -10.30 9.53
C MET A 99 -21.22 -8.86 9.05
N VAL A 100 -20.41 -8.08 9.72
CA VAL A 100 -20.17 -6.67 9.40
C VAL A 100 -18.72 -6.47 8.97
N ALA A 101 -18.52 -5.72 7.90
CA ALA A 101 -17.25 -5.14 7.51
C ALA A 101 -17.45 -3.65 7.23
N GLU A 102 -16.64 -2.83 7.84
CA GLU A 102 -16.62 -1.38 7.67
C GLU A 102 -15.23 -0.96 7.22
N PRO A 103 -15.10 -0.08 6.21
CA PRO A 103 -13.80 0.46 5.87
C PRO A 103 -13.26 1.29 7.03
N SER A 104 -11.97 1.23 7.27
CA SER A 104 -11.32 2.12 8.23
C SER A 104 -11.34 3.55 7.71
N VAL A 105 -11.50 4.53 8.60
CA VAL A 105 -11.55 5.96 8.26
C VAL A 105 -10.52 6.72 9.07
N GLY A 106 -9.63 7.44 8.42
CA GLY A 106 -8.51 8.10 9.06
C GLY A 106 -7.55 7.07 9.69
N ARG A 107 -7.31 7.20 10.98
CA ARG A 107 -6.55 6.22 11.78
C ARG A 107 -7.44 5.34 12.64
N THR A 108 -8.74 5.37 12.40
CA THR A 108 -9.73 4.58 13.14
C THR A 108 -10.01 3.32 12.34
N GLU A 109 -9.71 2.18 12.91
CA GLU A 109 -10.03 0.89 12.32
C GLU A 109 -11.55 0.71 12.26
N GLY A 110 -12.04 0.29 11.09
CA GLY A 110 -13.42 -0.14 10.90
C GLY A 110 -13.68 -1.50 11.56
N ARG A 111 -14.92 -1.78 11.86
CA ARG A 111 -15.33 -3.10 12.35
C ARG A 111 -15.16 -4.15 11.25
N ASP A 112 -14.45 -5.22 11.54
CA ASP A 112 -14.29 -6.37 10.64
C ASP A 112 -14.55 -7.70 11.37
N ASP A 113 -15.79 -8.20 11.28
CA ASP A 113 -16.18 -9.46 11.89
C ASP A 113 -15.52 -10.67 11.19
N TYR A 114 -14.97 -10.49 9.98
CA TYR A 114 -14.28 -11.54 9.24
C TYR A 114 -12.88 -11.84 9.78
N ALA A 115 -12.29 -10.91 10.52
CA ALA A 115 -10.99 -11.10 11.15
C ALA A 115 -10.91 -12.27 12.14
N GLN A 116 -12.05 -12.85 12.55
CA GLN A 116 -12.09 -14.05 13.38
C GLN A 116 -11.88 -15.35 12.58
N TYR A 117 -11.91 -15.30 11.25
CA TYR A 117 -11.81 -16.47 10.37
C TYR A 117 -10.50 -16.47 9.59
N GLY A 118 -9.74 -17.55 9.68
CA GLY A 118 -8.47 -17.69 8.96
C GLY A 118 -8.58 -17.55 7.43
N LEU A 119 -9.75 -17.84 6.87
CA LEU A 119 -10.06 -17.64 5.44
C LEU A 119 -9.85 -16.20 4.97
N PHE A 120 -10.03 -15.22 5.85
CA PHE A 120 -9.89 -13.79 5.54
C PHE A 120 -8.59 -13.18 6.09
N HIS A 121 -7.73 -14.01 6.72
CA HIS A 121 -6.41 -13.54 7.13
C HIS A 121 -5.49 -13.38 5.93
N HIS A 122 -4.73 -12.31 5.94
CA HIS A 122 -3.70 -12.05 4.95
C HIS A 122 -2.42 -11.58 5.65
N PHE A 123 -1.28 -11.86 5.02
CA PHE A 123 0.03 -11.45 5.51
C PHE A 123 0.82 -10.85 4.36
N THR A 124 1.35 -9.66 4.56
CA THR A 124 2.24 -9.05 3.56
C THR A 124 3.54 -9.85 3.51
N CYS A 125 3.99 -10.17 2.31
CA CYS A 125 5.18 -11.00 2.08
C CYS A 125 6.04 -10.46 0.94
N ASN A 126 7.30 -10.86 0.91
CA ASN A 126 8.05 -10.95 -0.33
C ASN A 126 7.82 -12.34 -0.92
N PHE A 127 7.70 -12.41 -2.24
CA PHE A 127 7.46 -13.67 -2.94
C PHE A 127 8.26 -13.77 -4.23
N SER A 128 8.47 -15.00 -4.65
CA SER A 128 9.09 -15.34 -5.93
C SER A 128 8.31 -16.47 -6.61
N VAL A 129 8.59 -16.65 -7.90
CA VAL A 129 8.05 -17.78 -8.68
C VAL A 129 9.24 -18.53 -9.25
N ASP A 130 9.29 -19.84 -9.04
CA ASP A 130 10.37 -20.67 -9.52
C ASP A 130 10.29 -20.98 -11.02
N GLU A 131 11.28 -21.70 -11.54
CA GLU A 131 11.37 -22.09 -12.95
C GLU A 131 10.23 -23.02 -13.42
N ASN A 132 9.55 -23.67 -12.49
CA ASN A 132 8.40 -24.56 -12.74
C ASN A 132 7.06 -23.84 -12.57
N GLY A 133 7.06 -22.58 -12.11
CA GLY A 133 5.89 -21.76 -11.90
C GLY A 133 5.25 -21.88 -10.52
N PHE A 134 5.92 -22.50 -9.55
CA PHE A 134 5.44 -22.52 -8.17
C PHE A 134 5.72 -21.20 -7.48
N ASN A 135 4.73 -20.71 -6.73
CA ASN A 135 4.86 -19.53 -5.89
C ASN A 135 5.55 -19.87 -4.58
N HIS A 136 6.52 -19.05 -4.19
CA HIS A 136 7.26 -19.15 -2.93
C HIS A 136 7.09 -17.88 -2.09
N VAL A 137 6.94 -18.05 -0.77
CA VAL A 137 7.00 -16.97 0.20
C VAL A 137 8.43 -16.87 0.72
N ASP A 138 9.12 -15.80 0.33
CA ASP A 138 10.52 -15.58 0.68
C ASP A 138 10.67 -15.04 2.11
N ALA A 139 9.81 -14.09 2.51
CA ALA A 139 9.77 -13.51 3.85
C ALA A 139 8.40 -12.88 4.13
N LEU A 140 7.95 -12.91 5.39
CA LEU A 140 6.77 -12.18 5.85
C LEU A 140 7.17 -10.82 6.43
N GLU A 141 6.24 -9.86 6.39
CA GLU A 141 6.43 -8.56 7.05
C GLU A 141 6.79 -8.74 8.52
N GLY A 142 7.82 -8.02 8.97
CA GLY A 142 8.40 -8.16 10.31
C GLY A 142 9.51 -9.19 10.44
N GLN A 143 9.78 -10.00 9.40
CA GLN A 143 10.94 -10.91 9.37
C GLN A 143 12.18 -10.24 8.79
N ILE A 144 13.36 -10.74 9.18
CA ILE A 144 14.62 -10.35 8.55
C ILE A 144 14.58 -10.76 7.07
N GLY A 145 15.00 -9.85 6.19
CA GLY A 145 14.98 -10.04 4.75
C GLY A 145 13.71 -9.52 4.06
N PHE A 146 12.65 -9.19 4.81
CA PHE A 146 11.49 -8.53 4.22
C PHE A 146 11.76 -7.06 3.91
N THR A 147 11.31 -6.62 2.74
CA THR A 147 11.30 -5.20 2.36
C THR A 147 10.12 -4.89 1.45
N LYS A 148 9.57 -3.68 1.59
CA LYS A 148 8.55 -3.17 0.67
C LYS A 148 9.14 -2.44 -0.54
N TYR A 149 10.45 -2.19 -0.56
CA TYR A 149 11.11 -1.30 -1.51
C TYR A 149 12.18 -2.01 -2.34
N GLY A 150 12.44 -1.48 -3.52
CA GLY A 150 13.53 -1.94 -4.38
C GLY A 150 13.13 -3.11 -5.30
N LYS A 151 14.11 -3.94 -5.66
CA LYS A 151 13.94 -5.05 -6.62
C LYS A 151 13.32 -6.29 -5.96
N VAL A 152 12.08 -6.15 -5.49
CA VAL A 152 11.34 -7.22 -4.80
C VAL A 152 9.90 -7.30 -5.31
N GLN A 153 9.31 -8.48 -5.20
CA GLN A 153 7.87 -8.68 -5.35
C GLN A 153 7.24 -8.65 -3.96
N VAL A 154 6.36 -7.68 -3.72
CA VAL A 154 5.57 -7.61 -2.49
C VAL A 154 4.17 -8.10 -2.79
N GLY A 155 3.70 -9.04 -2.00
CA GLY A 155 2.39 -9.65 -2.13
C GLY A 155 1.66 -9.77 -0.80
N GLU A 156 0.40 -10.19 -0.91
CA GLU A 156 -0.43 -10.62 0.19
C GLU A 156 -0.66 -12.12 0.07
N VAL A 157 -0.22 -12.88 1.06
CA VAL A 157 -0.48 -14.32 1.14
C VAL A 157 -1.75 -14.58 1.96
N THR A 158 -2.66 -15.37 1.40
CA THR A 158 -3.97 -15.71 1.97
C THR A 158 -4.18 -17.21 1.93
N MET A 159 -5.14 -17.72 2.74
CA MET A 159 -5.53 -19.12 2.71
C MET A 159 -6.09 -19.50 1.33
N SER A 160 -5.74 -20.67 0.82
CA SER A 160 -6.41 -21.27 -0.34
C SER A 160 -7.89 -21.46 -0.10
N ALA A 161 -8.69 -21.09 -1.07
CA ALA A 161 -10.13 -21.05 -0.94
C ALA A 161 -10.85 -21.70 -2.12
N TRP A 162 -12.13 -21.96 -1.90
CA TRP A 162 -13.08 -22.48 -2.88
C TRP A 162 -14.25 -21.53 -3.05
N PHE A 163 -14.81 -21.52 -4.22
CA PHE A 163 -15.97 -20.70 -4.54
C PHE A 163 -17.03 -21.48 -5.32
N GLY A 164 -18.21 -20.91 -5.37
CA GLY A 164 -19.32 -21.33 -6.21
C GLY A 164 -20.18 -20.15 -6.59
N ILE A 165 -20.83 -20.26 -7.73
CA ILE A 165 -21.80 -19.27 -8.21
C ILE A 165 -23.04 -20.01 -8.62
N GLU A 166 -24.19 -19.64 -8.04
CA GLU A 166 -25.48 -20.17 -8.38
C GLU A 166 -26.31 -19.07 -9.06
N ASP A 167 -26.68 -19.30 -10.31
CA ASP A 167 -27.51 -18.39 -11.09
C ASP A 167 -28.98 -18.82 -11.02
N THR A 168 -29.79 -18.09 -10.27
CA THR A 168 -31.22 -18.33 -10.13
C THR A 168 -32.01 -17.36 -10.99
N THR A 169 -33.35 -17.54 -11.06
CA THR A 169 -34.23 -16.63 -11.79
C THR A 169 -34.15 -15.20 -11.23
N GLU A 170 -34.04 -15.04 -9.91
CA GLU A 170 -34.15 -13.75 -9.23
C GLU A 170 -32.81 -13.12 -8.91
N ALA A 171 -31.75 -13.94 -8.73
CA ALA A 171 -30.49 -13.47 -8.17
C ALA A 171 -29.31 -14.37 -8.57
N VAL A 172 -28.12 -13.85 -8.34
CA VAL A 172 -26.86 -14.63 -8.35
C VAL A 172 -26.39 -14.79 -6.91
N LEU A 173 -26.15 -16.02 -6.50
CA LEU A 173 -25.56 -16.32 -5.20
C LEU A 173 -24.08 -16.58 -5.37
N TYR A 174 -23.28 -15.89 -4.56
CA TYR A 174 -21.83 -16.06 -4.49
C TYR A 174 -21.47 -16.77 -3.20
N HIS A 175 -20.75 -17.88 -3.32
CA HIS A 175 -20.33 -18.72 -2.20
C HIS A 175 -18.81 -18.70 -2.09
N TYR A 176 -18.29 -18.61 -0.88
CA TYR A 176 -16.86 -18.62 -0.58
C TYR A 176 -16.57 -19.43 0.68
N SER A 177 -15.56 -20.30 0.64
CA SER A 177 -15.22 -21.20 1.75
C SER A 177 -13.73 -21.54 1.75
N ASP A 178 -13.21 -21.93 2.90
CA ASP A 178 -11.88 -22.53 3.05
C ASP A 178 -11.84 -24.01 2.63
N SER A 179 -12.96 -24.58 2.22
CA SER A 179 -13.12 -26.02 1.93
C SER A 179 -13.97 -26.24 0.71
N GLN A 180 -13.72 -27.32 -0.01
CA GLN A 180 -14.59 -27.78 -1.08
C GLN A 180 -15.90 -28.32 -0.48
N THR A 181 -17.03 -27.81 -0.95
CA THR A 181 -18.38 -28.25 -0.58
C THR A 181 -19.27 -28.31 -1.83
N GLU A 182 -20.52 -28.74 -1.67
CA GLU A 182 -21.49 -28.69 -2.79
C GLU A 182 -21.74 -27.25 -3.27
N LEU A 183 -21.71 -26.26 -2.35
CA LEU A 183 -21.89 -24.84 -2.70
C LEU A 183 -20.61 -24.18 -3.19
N THR A 184 -19.44 -24.74 -2.89
CA THR A 184 -18.13 -24.22 -3.27
C THR A 184 -17.29 -25.29 -3.97
N PRO A 185 -17.71 -25.77 -5.15
CA PRO A 185 -17.09 -26.91 -5.82
C PRO A 185 -15.75 -26.56 -6.50
N TYR A 186 -15.47 -25.28 -6.75
CA TYR A 186 -14.31 -24.85 -7.51
C TYR A 186 -13.23 -24.21 -6.64
N PRO A 187 -11.96 -24.67 -6.71
CA PRO A 187 -10.87 -23.94 -6.08
C PRO A 187 -10.65 -22.59 -6.76
N MET A 188 -10.26 -21.59 -5.99
CA MET A 188 -9.75 -20.35 -6.57
C MET A 188 -8.58 -20.69 -7.48
N LYS A 189 -8.48 -20.01 -8.63
CA LYS A 189 -7.46 -20.33 -9.63
C LYS A 189 -6.05 -20.18 -9.12
N GLU A 190 -5.85 -19.20 -8.26
CA GLU A 190 -4.57 -18.87 -7.61
C GLU A 190 -4.15 -19.95 -6.58
N SER A 191 -5.08 -20.82 -6.18
CA SER A 191 -4.80 -21.99 -5.31
C SER A 191 -4.24 -23.18 -6.08
N ILE A 192 -4.27 -23.17 -7.41
CA ILE A 192 -3.89 -24.34 -8.22
C ILE A 192 -2.43 -24.19 -8.63
N ASN A 193 -1.61 -25.11 -8.19
CA ASN A 193 -0.20 -25.23 -8.59
C ASN A 193 -0.08 -25.65 -10.08
N PRO A 194 1.08 -25.42 -10.72
CA PRO A 194 1.32 -25.83 -12.11
C PRO A 194 1.13 -27.34 -12.36
N ASP A 195 1.35 -28.18 -11.35
CA ASP A 195 1.15 -29.64 -11.40
C ASP A 195 -0.30 -30.08 -11.16
N GLY A 196 -1.23 -29.13 -10.96
CA GLY A 196 -2.64 -29.37 -10.68
C GLY A 196 -2.98 -29.65 -9.22
N THR A 197 -2.02 -29.68 -8.33
CA THR A 197 -2.27 -29.81 -6.87
C THR A 197 -2.80 -28.49 -6.30
N ILE A 198 -3.42 -28.55 -5.13
CA ILE A 198 -3.91 -27.36 -4.43
C ILE A 198 -2.83 -26.87 -3.44
N SER A 199 -2.37 -25.65 -3.64
CA SER A 199 -1.47 -24.98 -2.71
C SER A 199 -2.19 -24.72 -1.38
N PRO A 200 -1.50 -24.72 -0.25
CA PRO A 200 -2.10 -24.34 1.04
C PRO A 200 -2.47 -22.85 1.14
N PHE A 201 -1.93 -22.01 0.25
CA PHE A 201 -2.14 -20.57 0.22
C PHE A 201 -2.16 -20.03 -1.21
N MET A 202 -2.68 -18.83 -1.35
CA MET A 202 -2.65 -18.01 -2.57
C MET A 202 -1.79 -16.77 -2.32
N ILE A 203 -1.17 -16.23 -3.37
CA ILE A 203 -0.41 -14.97 -3.29
C ILE A 203 -0.94 -14.02 -4.37
N HIS A 204 -1.28 -12.81 -3.95
CA HIS A 204 -1.65 -11.71 -4.84
C HIS A 204 -0.62 -10.59 -4.74
N ALA A 205 -0.23 -9.98 -5.85
CA ALA A 205 0.63 -8.81 -5.82
C ALA A 205 -0.06 -7.66 -5.07
N LYS A 206 0.64 -7.08 -4.08
CA LYS A 206 0.11 -5.98 -3.26
C LYS A 206 0.11 -4.67 -4.03
N TYR A 207 1.17 -4.39 -4.77
CA TYR A 207 1.35 -3.14 -5.48
C TYR A 207 1.23 -3.31 -6.99
N ALA A 208 0.73 -2.27 -7.66
CA ALA A 208 0.87 -2.17 -9.10
C ALA A 208 2.36 -2.14 -9.45
N ALA A 209 2.77 -3.00 -10.37
CA ALA A 209 4.17 -3.12 -10.73
C ALA A 209 4.71 -1.82 -11.35
N GLY A 210 5.85 -1.36 -10.84
CA GLY A 210 6.62 -0.25 -11.38
C GLY A 210 7.95 -0.71 -11.95
N ASP A 211 8.60 0.16 -12.71
CA ASP A 211 9.86 -0.15 -13.40
C ASP A 211 11.08 0.18 -12.54
N ILE A 212 11.98 -0.77 -12.41
CA ILE A 212 13.35 -0.53 -11.93
C ILE A 212 14.32 -1.14 -12.94
N ASP A 213 15.12 -0.32 -13.58
CA ASP A 213 16.11 -0.73 -14.58
C ASP A 213 15.51 -1.57 -15.73
N GLY A 214 14.30 -1.24 -16.15
CA GLY A 214 13.60 -1.90 -17.23
C GLY A 214 12.92 -3.23 -16.84
N VAL A 215 12.82 -3.56 -15.54
CA VAL A 215 12.19 -4.77 -15.00
C VAL A 215 11.02 -4.37 -14.10
N PRO A 216 9.84 -5.03 -14.18
CA PRO A 216 8.69 -4.72 -13.35
C PRO A 216 8.81 -5.33 -11.96
N TYR A 217 8.51 -4.55 -10.92
CA TYR A 217 8.44 -5.02 -9.54
C TYR A 217 7.16 -4.56 -8.85
N SER A 218 6.47 -5.45 -8.15
CA SER A 218 5.42 -5.11 -7.19
C SER A 218 6.07 -4.55 -5.93
N SER A 219 6.49 -3.30 -5.99
CA SER A 219 7.28 -2.66 -4.93
C SER A 219 6.70 -1.29 -4.60
N LYS A 220 6.77 -0.93 -3.32
CA LYS A 220 6.30 0.37 -2.82
C LYS A 220 7.17 1.50 -3.33
N GLY A 221 6.57 2.64 -3.61
CA GLY A 221 7.30 3.83 -4.01
C GLY A 221 7.56 3.93 -5.52
N LEU A 222 6.89 3.14 -6.35
CA LEU A 222 7.04 3.16 -7.79
C LEU A 222 5.80 3.71 -8.50
N ALA A 223 6.00 4.45 -9.57
CA ALA A 223 4.92 4.76 -10.50
C ALA A 223 4.53 3.47 -11.26
N PRO A 224 3.23 3.16 -11.42
CA PRO A 224 2.80 1.98 -12.15
C PRO A 224 3.35 1.95 -13.59
N ALA A 225 3.87 0.81 -14.00
CA ALA A 225 4.48 0.60 -15.32
C ALA A 225 3.42 0.39 -16.42
N ASN A 226 2.41 1.24 -16.48
CA ASN A 226 1.30 1.12 -17.42
C ASN A 226 1.38 2.08 -18.62
N GLY A 227 2.58 2.63 -18.90
CA GLY A 227 2.77 3.60 -19.96
C GLY A 227 2.35 5.04 -19.61
N CYS A 228 1.92 5.29 -18.38
CA CYS A 228 1.63 6.63 -17.84
C CYS A 228 2.79 7.17 -17.01
N GLN A 229 4.02 6.78 -17.30
CA GLN A 229 5.18 7.30 -16.59
C GLN A 229 5.40 8.77 -16.94
N ALA A 230 5.61 9.59 -15.93
CA ALA A 230 5.75 11.03 -16.06
C ALA A 230 6.94 11.47 -16.94
N THR A 231 7.91 10.60 -17.15
CA THR A 231 9.13 10.86 -17.91
C THR A 231 9.11 10.31 -19.33
N GLN A 232 8.11 9.51 -19.70
CA GLN A 232 8.03 8.94 -21.04
C GLN A 232 6.79 9.45 -21.76
N ALA A 233 7.00 10.01 -22.93
CA ALA A 233 5.93 10.25 -23.88
C ALA A 233 5.14 8.98 -24.06
N ARG A 234 3.90 8.98 -23.57
CA ARG A 234 2.78 8.09 -23.82
C ARG A 234 3.04 7.00 -24.88
N ASN A 235 3.84 6.01 -24.57
CA ASN A 235 3.81 4.78 -25.34
C ASN A 235 2.97 3.79 -24.52
N PRO A 236 1.67 3.66 -24.80
CA PRO A 236 0.87 2.61 -24.18
C PRO A 236 1.52 1.29 -24.55
N VAL A 237 1.93 0.54 -23.54
CA VAL A 237 2.44 -0.80 -23.77
C VAL A 237 1.27 -1.64 -24.30
N SER A 238 1.43 -2.27 -25.46
CA SER A 238 0.43 -3.18 -26.01
C SER A 238 0.25 -4.40 -25.08
N TYR A 239 -0.84 -5.12 -25.21
CA TYR A 239 -1.07 -6.35 -24.46
C TYR A 239 0.12 -7.32 -24.54
N THR A 240 0.63 -7.59 -25.74
CA THR A 240 1.82 -8.43 -25.95
C THR A 240 3.09 -7.79 -25.37
N GLY A 241 3.22 -6.47 -25.45
CA GLY A 241 4.32 -5.74 -24.84
C GLY A 241 4.33 -5.85 -23.32
N MET A 242 3.15 -5.84 -22.70
CA MET A 242 3.02 -6.02 -21.25
C MET A 242 3.41 -7.44 -20.82
N ILE A 243 2.97 -8.46 -21.54
CA ILE A 243 3.39 -9.85 -21.29
C ILE A 243 4.92 -9.98 -21.40
N THR A 244 5.50 -9.47 -22.48
CA THR A 244 6.97 -9.49 -22.69
C THR A 244 7.69 -8.73 -21.56
N TYR A 245 7.12 -7.65 -21.08
CA TYR A 245 7.68 -6.88 -19.97
C TYR A 245 7.65 -7.65 -18.65
N MET A 246 6.53 -8.29 -18.31
CA MET A 246 6.43 -9.12 -17.10
C MET A 246 7.35 -10.34 -17.15
N HIS A 247 7.54 -10.95 -18.32
CA HIS A 247 8.45 -12.07 -18.51
C HIS A 247 9.94 -11.73 -18.26
N LYS A 248 10.31 -10.47 -18.08
CA LYS A 248 11.66 -10.11 -17.63
C LYS A 248 11.95 -10.57 -16.20
N LEU A 249 10.94 -10.86 -15.41
CA LEU A 249 11.05 -11.49 -14.09
C LEU A 249 11.21 -13.01 -14.15
N GLY A 250 10.75 -13.61 -15.23
CA GLY A 250 10.70 -15.06 -15.45
C GLY A 250 9.46 -15.41 -16.27
N GLY A 251 9.48 -16.54 -16.97
CA GLY A 251 8.42 -16.95 -17.91
C GLY A 251 7.05 -17.20 -17.28
N HIS A 252 6.98 -17.31 -15.96
CA HIS A 252 5.74 -17.56 -15.22
C HIS A 252 5.15 -16.29 -14.56
N TYR A 253 5.77 -15.11 -14.76
CA TYR A 253 5.20 -13.85 -14.30
C TYR A 253 4.27 -13.26 -15.35
N CYS A 254 3.13 -12.77 -14.90
CA CYS A 254 2.18 -12.05 -15.74
C CYS A 254 1.64 -10.80 -15.04
N GLY A 255 0.91 -9.97 -15.76
CA GLY A 255 0.13 -8.88 -15.17
C GLY A 255 -1.10 -9.39 -14.42
N THR A 256 -1.84 -8.48 -13.81
CA THR A 256 -3.13 -8.78 -13.17
C THR A 256 -4.05 -9.52 -14.12
N THR A 257 -4.51 -10.68 -13.72
CA THR A 257 -5.39 -11.54 -14.48
C THR A 257 -6.87 -11.24 -14.20
N SER A 258 -7.77 -11.80 -15.02
CA SER A 258 -9.20 -11.77 -14.72
C SER A 258 -9.56 -12.53 -13.45
N TRP A 259 -8.73 -13.48 -13.01
CA TRP A 259 -8.92 -14.21 -11.76
C TRP A 259 -8.57 -13.36 -10.55
N ASP A 260 -7.47 -12.60 -10.57
CA ASP A 260 -7.17 -11.62 -9.52
C ASP A 260 -8.29 -10.58 -9.37
N LEU A 261 -8.83 -10.11 -10.51
CA LEU A 261 -9.96 -9.19 -10.49
C LEU A 261 -11.22 -9.86 -9.90
N PHE A 262 -11.50 -11.10 -10.29
CA PHE A 262 -12.63 -11.87 -9.76
C PHE A 262 -12.49 -12.08 -8.24
N TYR A 263 -11.31 -12.44 -7.75
CA TYR A 263 -11.07 -12.56 -6.32
C TYR A 263 -11.42 -11.26 -5.56
N ARG A 264 -10.94 -10.12 -6.05
CA ARG A 264 -11.24 -8.82 -5.43
C ARG A 264 -12.73 -8.47 -5.47
N GLN A 265 -13.40 -8.75 -6.58
CA GLN A 265 -14.84 -8.56 -6.70
C GLN A 265 -15.62 -9.50 -5.77
N LEU A 266 -15.19 -10.77 -5.66
CA LEU A 266 -15.79 -11.73 -4.76
C LEU A 266 -15.64 -11.28 -3.29
N MET A 267 -14.48 -10.77 -2.88
CA MET A 267 -14.27 -10.22 -1.55
C MET A 267 -15.19 -9.03 -1.26
N MET A 268 -15.36 -8.11 -2.23
CA MET A 268 -16.31 -7.00 -2.11
C MET A 268 -17.74 -7.51 -1.91
N ILE A 269 -18.16 -8.48 -2.70
CA ILE A 269 -19.51 -9.05 -2.64
C ILE A 269 -19.71 -9.78 -1.29
N ILE A 270 -18.77 -10.60 -0.86
CA ILE A 270 -18.88 -11.38 0.38
C ILE A 270 -18.85 -10.46 1.61
N LYS A 271 -17.89 -9.54 1.68
CA LYS A 271 -17.70 -8.69 2.89
C LYS A 271 -18.75 -7.57 2.97
N TYR A 272 -19.14 -6.97 1.87
CA TYR A 272 -19.99 -5.77 1.86
C TYR A 272 -21.37 -5.98 1.26
N ALA A 273 -21.65 -7.13 0.66
CA ALA A 273 -22.92 -7.47 0.02
C ALA A 273 -23.39 -6.39 -0.97
N THR A 274 -22.48 -5.87 -1.80
CA THR A 274 -22.83 -4.86 -2.80
C THR A 274 -21.97 -5.02 -4.06
N THR A 275 -22.53 -4.63 -5.19
CA THR A 275 -21.82 -4.44 -6.46
C THR A 275 -21.34 -3.02 -6.67
N HIS A 276 -21.76 -2.09 -5.80
CA HIS A 276 -21.40 -0.68 -5.84
C HIS A 276 -20.25 -0.38 -4.88
N SER A 277 -19.02 -0.69 -5.27
CA SER A 277 -17.83 -0.52 -4.42
C SER A 277 -17.63 0.92 -3.93
N GLN A 278 -17.97 1.92 -4.75
CA GLN A 278 -17.81 3.32 -4.38
C GLN A 278 -18.77 3.78 -3.25
N SER A 279 -19.86 3.03 -2.96
CA SER A 279 -20.67 3.30 -1.78
C SER A 279 -20.01 2.89 -0.47
N ILE A 280 -18.98 2.05 -0.56
CA ILE A 280 -18.21 1.56 0.58
C ILE A 280 -16.93 2.39 0.74
N MET A 281 -16.19 2.58 -0.35
CA MET A 281 -14.95 3.33 -0.37
C MET A 281 -14.77 4.04 -1.71
N ALA A 282 -14.35 5.28 -1.67
CA ALA A 282 -14.26 6.13 -2.86
C ALA A 282 -13.10 5.73 -3.81
N GLY A 283 -12.10 5.02 -3.32
CA GLY A 283 -10.91 4.65 -4.07
C GLY A 283 -9.84 5.74 -4.10
N CYS A 284 -8.60 5.34 -4.37
CA CYS A 284 -7.42 6.22 -4.29
C CYS A 284 -7.49 7.42 -5.26
N THR A 285 -8.16 7.29 -6.39
CA THR A 285 -8.29 8.38 -7.38
C THR A 285 -9.16 9.54 -6.91
N SER A 286 -9.97 9.35 -5.87
CA SER A 286 -10.72 10.44 -5.24
C SER A 286 -9.81 11.36 -4.42
N TYR A 287 -8.65 10.88 -4.00
CA TYR A 287 -7.61 11.69 -3.35
C TYR A 287 -6.76 12.39 -4.40
N SER A 288 -7.32 13.39 -5.07
CA SER A 288 -6.66 14.14 -6.13
C SER A 288 -6.72 15.64 -5.85
N ASN A 289 -5.61 16.18 -5.33
CA ASN A 289 -5.44 17.59 -5.08
C ASN A 289 -4.36 18.16 -5.99
N GLN A 290 -4.62 19.33 -6.56
CA GLN A 290 -3.66 20.11 -7.36
C GLN A 290 -3.79 21.55 -6.96
N ASN A 291 -2.74 22.10 -6.34
CA ASN A 291 -2.77 23.47 -5.84
C ASN A 291 -1.51 24.24 -6.25
N GLN A 292 -1.72 25.51 -6.53
CA GLN A 292 -0.67 26.44 -6.91
C GLN A 292 -0.03 27.03 -5.67
N ASN A 293 1.29 27.14 -5.68
CA ASN A 293 2.07 27.81 -4.64
C ASN A 293 1.73 29.31 -4.55
N LEU A 294 1.72 29.83 -3.33
CA LEU A 294 1.35 31.22 -3.05
C LEU A 294 2.55 32.14 -2.79
N VAL A 295 3.74 31.58 -2.56
CA VAL A 295 4.92 32.35 -2.13
C VAL A 295 6.16 31.92 -2.92
N GLU A 296 6.92 32.90 -3.40
CA GLU A 296 8.22 32.64 -4.04
C GLU A 296 9.29 32.49 -2.94
N GLU A 297 9.97 31.34 -2.94
CA GLU A 297 11.03 31.02 -2.00
C GLU A 297 12.21 30.35 -2.71
N THR A 298 13.41 30.53 -2.17
CA THR A 298 14.65 29.95 -2.73
C THR A 298 15.20 28.90 -1.77
N GLY A 299 15.59 27.74 -2.33
CA GLY A 299 16.29 26.69 -1.57
C GLY A 299 15.43 26.03 -0.49
N VAL A 300 14.15 25.78 -0.75
CA VAL A 300 13.19 25.19 0.19
C VAL A 300 12.83 23.75 -0.17
N MET A 301 12.25 23.02 0.79
CA MET A 301 11.61 21.70 0.59
C MET A 301 10.14 21.78 1.00
N ARG A 302 9.44 22.82 0.54
CA ARG A 302 8.03 23.05 0.89
C ARG A 302 7.32 23.85 -0.19
N VAL A 303 6.00 23.79 -0.14
CA VAL A 303 5.09 24.63 -0.94
C VAL A 303 4.11 25.30 0.03
N VAL A 304 3.86 26.60 -0.15
CA VAL A 304 2.92 27.36 0.69
C VAL A 304 1.58 27.45 -0.01
N LEU A 305 0.53 27.06 0.70
CA LEU A 305 -0.87 27.00 0.24
C LEU A 305 -1.78 27.73 1.22
N THR A 306 -3.04 27.98 0.86
CA THR A 306 -4.03 28.33 1.89
C THR A 306 -4.22 27.16 2.86
N LYS A 307 -4.59 27.43 4.12
CA LYS A 307 -4.87 26.37 5.11
C LYS A 307 -5.92 25.37 4.61
N ALA A 308 -6.95 25.85 3.91
CA ALA A 308 -7.98 25.00 3.33
C ALA A 308 -7.43 24.05 2.26
N GLN A 309 -6.50 24.51 1.41
CA GLN A 309 -5.84 23.67 0.41
C GLN A 309 -4.85 22.71 1.06
N ALA A 310 -4.05 23.17 2.02
CA ALA A 310 -3.08 22.35 2.72
C ALA A 310 -3.73 21.21 3.51
N ALA A 311 -4.93 21.41 4.04
CA ALA A 311 -5.72 20.38 4.72
C ALA A 311 -6.11 19.20 3.81
N GLY A 312 -6.06 19.36 2.50
CA GLY A 312 -6.28 18.27 1.54
C GLY A 312 -5.07 17.34 1.36
N TYR A 313 -3.92 17.64 1.96
CA TYR A 313 -2.72 16.80 1.88
C TYR A 313 -2.56 16.01 3.18
N VAL A 314 -2.00 14.80 3.06
CA VAL A 314 -1.86 13.89 4.20
C VAL A 314 -0.37 13.57 4.39
N ILE A 315 0.10 13.70 5.65
CA ILE A 315 1.48 13.33 6.01
C ILE A 315 1.71 11.84 5.71
N GLY A 316 2.81 11.52 5.03
CA GLY A 316 3.12 10.17 4.56
C GLY A 316 2.67 9.88 3.13
N SER A 317 1.73 10.66 2.56
CA SER A 317 1.31 10.49 1.16
C SER A 317 2.34 11.05 0.18
N TYR A 318 2.28 10.58 -1.07
CA TYR A 318 3.19 11.00 -2.12
C TYR A 318 2.63 12.16 -2.94
N VAL A 319 3.51 13.09 -3.27
CA VAL A 319 3.23 14.27 -4.09
C VAL A 319 4.32 14.48 -5.14
N SER A 320 3.99 15.25 -6.17
CA SER A 320 4.92 15.79 -7.14
C SER A 320 4.88 17.32 -7.10
N ILE A 321 6.02 17.97 -7.33
CA ILE A 321 6.16 19.42 -7.33
C ILE A 321 6.86 19.87 -8.60
N GLY A 322 6.36 20.93 -9.23
CA GLY A 322 6.99 21.49 -10.40
C GLY A 322 6.32 22.74 -10.93
N ASP A 323 6.99 23.42 -11.82
CA ASP A 323 6.44 24.60 -12.50
C ASP A 323 5.58 24.19 -13.68
N VAL A 324 4.47 24.89 -13.82
CA VAL A 324 3.61 24.78 -15.01
C VAL A 324 4.15 25.73 -16.08
N GLY A 325 4.45 25.18 -17.25
CA GLY A 325 4.83 25.99 -18.41
C GLY A 325 3.67 26.87 -18.94
N SER A 326 3.94 27.62 -19.99
CA SER A 326 2.99 28.57 -20.57
C SER A 326 1.70 27.94 -21.14
N ASN A 327 1.67 26.64 -21.34
CA ASN A 327 0.49 25.93 -21.89
C ASN A 327 -0.26 25.19 -20.78
N THR A 328 -1.05 25.93 -20.06
CA THR A 328 -1.56 25.64 -18.71
C THR A 328 -2.47 24.44 -18.55
N ASN A 329 -3.13 23.92 -19.58
CA ASN A 329 -4.11 22.86 -19.39
C ASN A 329 -3.57 21.45 -19.65
N ARG A 330 -2.61 21.30 -20.53
CA ARG A 330 -2.04 20.00 -20.88
C ARG A 330 -0.78 19.67 -20.08
N ASP A 331 0.00 20.71 -19.79
CA ASP A 331 1.28 20.57 -19.12
C ASP A 331 1.13 20.32 -17.62
N ARG A 332 0.00 20.73 -17.00
CA ARG A 332 -0.36 20.42 -15.62
C ARG A 332 -0.35 18.93 -15.31
N TYR A 333 -0.77 18.11 -16.27
CA TYR A 333 -0.99 16.69 -16.05
C TYR A 333 0.20 15.82 -16.47
N PHE A 334 1.13 16.31 -17.29
CA PHE A 334 2.02 15.40 -18.00
C PHE A 334 3.51 15.70 -17.95
N SER A 335 3.95 16.95 -17.92
CA SER A 335 5.36 17.21 -18.21
C SER A 335 6.10 18.07 -17.20
N TYR A 336 5.40 18.92 -16.44
CA TYR A 336 6.05 19.97 -15.67
C TYR A 336 5.84 19.90 -14.16
N ILE A 337 4.76 19.26 -13.68
CA ILE A 337 4.44 19.17 -12.23
C ILE A 337 5.47 18.37 -11.43
N HIS A 338 6.49 17.84 -12.02
CA HIS A 338 7.50 17.04 -11.34
C HIS A 338 8.93 17.52 -11.59
N ASN A 339 9.13 18.62 -12.26
CA ASN A 339 10.46 19.09 -12.62
C ASN A 339 11.29 19.65 -11.45
N LYS A 340 10.68 19.80 -10.26
CA LYS A 340 11.37 20.18 -9.01
C LYS A 340 11.49 19.01 -8.06
N ALA A 341 10.41 18.26 -7.81
CA ALA A 341 10.43 17.06 -7.00
C ALA A 341 9.39 16.05 -7.51
N TYR A 342 9.80 14.81 -7.69
CA TYR A 342 8.96 13.74 -8.20
C TYR A 342 8.81 12.64 -7.17
N SER A 343 7.55 12.30 -6.86
CA SER A 343 7.23 11.17 -5.97
C SER A 343 7.90 11.28 -4.60
N VAL A 344 7.75 12.43 -3.97
CA VAL A 344 8.27 12.73 -2.64
C VAL A 344 7.16 12.66 -1.60
N LYS A 345 7.50 12.32 -0.36
CA LYS A 345 6.52 12.21 0.73
C LYS A 345 6.26 13.57 1.37
N VAL A 346 5.01 13.80 1.74
CA VAL A 346 4.65 14.87 2.67
C VAL A 346 5.14 14.49 4.08
N THR A 347 6.01 15.29 4.65
CA THR A 347 6.62 15.03 5.97
C THR A 347 5.98 15.82 7.10
N LYS A 348 5.47 17.02 6.78
CA LYS A 348 4.91 17.95 7.75
C LYS A 348 3.96 18.92 7.08
N ILE A 349 2.93 19.37 7.82
CA ILE A 349 2.08 20.50 7.45
C ILE A 349 2.08 21.46 8.63
N GLU A 350 2.39 22.73 8.40
CA GLU A 350 2.57 23.72 9.46
C GLU A 350 2.03 25.08 9.01
N ASP A 351 1.33 25.75 9.92
CA ASP A 351 0.85 27.10 9.70
C ASP A 351 2.00 28.09 9.51
N VAL A 352 1.92 28.90 8.46
CA VAL A 352 2.88 29.99 8.17
C VAL A 352 2.36 31.30 8.74
N ASP A 353 1.06 31.52 8.58
CA ASP A 353 0.33 32.68 9.09
C ASP A 353 -1.15 32.33 9.33
N ASP A 354 -2.01 33.33 9.59
CA ASP A 354 -3.43 33.10 9.88
C ASP A 354 -4.19 32.44 8.72
N SER A 355 -3.75 32.60 7.48
CA SER A 355 -4.44 32.17 6.26
C SER A 355 -3.75 31.03 5.54
N ASN A 356 -2.44 30.86 5.72
CA ASN A 356 -1.60 29.99 4.91
C ASN A 356 -0.89 28.92 5.76
N ALA A 357 -0.63 27.79 5.12
CA ALA A 357 0.16 26.70 5.67
C ALA A 357 1.16 26.17 4.65
N ALA A 358 2.30 25.69 5.12
CA ALA A 358 3.34 25.07 4.32
C ALA A 358 3.22 23.55 4.36
N VAL A 359 3.29 22.94 3.19
CA VAL A 359 3.38 21.48 2.99
C VAL A 359 4.84 21.15 2.73
N TYR A 360 5.51 20.51 3.68
CA TYR A 360 6.90 20.06 3.59
C TYR A 360 7.02 18.68 2.99
N VAL A 361 8.10 18.46 2.27
CA VAL A 361 8.39 17.18 1.58
C VAL A 361 9.82 16.70 1.83
N ASP A 362 10.06 15.41 1.65
CA ASP A 362 11.38 14.76 1.72
C ASP A 362 12.12 14.79 0.37
N ALA A 363 12.09 15.93 -0.31
CA ALA A 363 12.78 16.06 -1.59
C ALA A 363 14.29 15.76 -1.44
N PRO A 364 14.93 15.09 -2.42
CA PRO A 364 16.35 14.76 -2.35
C PRO A 364 17.23 16.03 -2.39
N GLU A 365 16.73 17.11 -2.99
CA GLU A 365 17.40 18.41 -3.09
C GLU A 365 16.40 19.54 -2.83
N ALA A 366 16.90 20.63 -2.24
CA ALA A 366 16.12 21.85 -2.09
C ALA A 366 15.85 22.47 -3.48
N PHE A 367 14.71 23.11 -3.61
CA PHE A 367 14.27 23.73 -4.86
C PHE A 367 13.72 25.15 -4.63
N ASP A 368 13.71 25.95 -5.69
CA ASP A 368 13.08 27.25 -5.65
C ASP A 368 11.59 27.12 -6.01
N THR A 369 10.72 27.85 -5.34
CA THR A 369 9.30 27.94 -5.68
C THR A 369 8.98 29.30 -6.28
N THR A 370 8.04 29.30 -7.21
CA THR A 370 7.50 30.51 -7.86
C THR A 370 5.98 30.49 -7.76
N LEU A 371 5.33 31.55 -8.23
CA LEU A 371 3.88 31.59 -8.36
C LEU A 371 3.35 30.66 -9.48
N THR A 372 4.23 30.03 -10.26
CA THR A 372 3.87 28.99 -11.25
C THR A 372 4.17 27.58 -10.78
N THR A 373 4.71 27.43 -9.58
CA THR A 373 4.95 26.12 -8.95
C THR A 373 3.62 25.51 -8.46
N TRP A 374 3.44 24.23 -8.72
CA TRP A 374 2.29 23.44 -8.29
C TRP A 374 2.74 22.24 -7.46
N ILE A 375 1.88 21.83 -6.56
CA ILE A 375 1.97 20.56 -5.84
C ILE A 375 0.76 19.70 -6.21
N THR A 376 1.01 18.43 -6.53
CA THR A 376 -0.02 17.47 -6.94
C THR A 376 0.09 16.17 -6.13
N THR A 377 -1.02 15.66 -5.65
CA THR A 377 -1.07 14.32 -5.05
C THR A 377 -0.83 13.23 -6.11
N MET A 378 -0.26 12.12 -5.70
CA MET A 378 0.01 10.96 -6.56
C MET A 378 -0.74 9.71 -6.05
N PRO A 379 -2.08 9.68 -6.12
CA PRO A 379 -2.87 8.59 -5.58
C PRO A 379 -2.65 7.24 -6.28
N TRP A 380 -2.16 7.27 -7.52
CA TRP A 380 -1.84 6.07 -8.31
C TRP A 380 -0.44 5.51 -8.02
N HIS A 381 0.34 6.19 -7.20
CA HIS A 381 1.68 5.76 -6.85
C HIS A 381 1.62 4.52 -5.96
N SER A 382 2.41 3.50 -6.26
CA SER A 382 2.38 2.24 -5.51
C SER A 382 2.64 2.43 -4.03
N GLY A 383 1.67 2.05 -3.20
CA GLY A 383 1.73 2.22 -1.75
C GLY A 383 1.52 3.66 -1.26
N ALA A 384 0.97 4.56 -2.09
CA ALA A 384 0.69 5.94 -1.70
C ALA A 384 -0.27 6.04 -0.50
N THR A 385 -1.10 5.03 -0.30
CA THR A 385 -2.14 5.00 0.73
C THR A 385 -1.86 4.05 1.90
N ASP A 386 -0.76 3.29 1.86
CA ASP A 386 -0.45 2.26 2.87
C ASP A 386 -0.37 2.78 4.32
N GLU A 387 0.12 4.01 4.49
CA GLU A 387 0.32 4.61 5.81
C GLU A 387 -0.72 5.68 6.12
N VAL A 388 -1.66 5.86 5.21
CA VAL A 388 -2.69 6.90 5.23
C VAL A 388 -4.04 6.22 5.34
N ALA A 389 -4.20 5.36 6.34
CA ALA A 389 -5.45 4.65 6.56
C ALA A 389 -6.62 5.63 6.62
N GLY A 390 -7.57 5.47 5.70
CA GLY A 390 -8.84 6.13 5.75
C GLY A 390 -8.83 7.63 5.61
N SER A 391 -7.85 8.23 4.94
CA SER A 391 -8.06 9.58 4.40
C SER A 391 -9.21 9.51 3.41
N ASP A 392 -10.01 10.57 3.34
CA ASP A 392 -11.12 10.64 2.40
C ASP A 392 -10.68 10.22 0.99
N GLY A 393 -11.34 9.22 0.45
CA GLY A 393 -11.04 8.67 -0.86
C GLY A 393 -9.87 7.70 -0.92
N SER A 394 -9.22 7.42 0.18
CA SER A 394 -8.17 6.43 0.27
C SER A 394 -8.71 5.20 0.96
N PRO A 395 -9.02 4.12 0.23
CA PRO A 395 -9.42 2.90 0.89
C PRO A 395 -8.26 2.43 1.76
N ASN A 396 -8.60 1.99 2.94
CA ASN A 396 -7.67 1.21 3.72
C ASN A 396 -7.24 0.01 2.88
N SER A 397 -5.98 -0.33 2.93
CA SER A 397 -5.41 -1.49 2.27
C SER A 397 -5.81 -2.83 2.94
N ASN A 398 -6.88 -2.85 3.72
CA ASN A 398 -7.37 -4.05 4.40
C ASN A 398 -8.13 -5.00 3.46
#